data_d2a5fba9443abab68fc5176370b31822
#
_entry.id   d2a5fba9443abab68fc5176370b31822
#
_cell.length_a   1.000
_cell.length_b   1.000
_cell.length_c   1.000
_cell.angle_alpha   90.00
_cell.angle_beta   90.00
_cell.angle_gamma   90.00
#
_symmetry.space_group_name_H-M   'P 1'
#
loop_
_entity.id
_entity.type
_entity.pdbx_description
1 polymer ?
#
loop_
_entity_poly.entity_id
_entity_poly.type
_entity_poly.pdbx_seq_one_letter_code
_entity_poly.pdbx_strand_id
1 'polypeptide(L)'
;MEEVKAEVARRWQEAFLQALRPLENSRPLKEAAASGNLGEWTCALTGLVVLSIESLGWQAAALGHPCRALPVSRKEYLSLDLLAFAPAAPSGIGLDRNVRKWPSPVAAMELENSRSDDAVAYSLWKTLCTRADLRVVFCYRQTDVEGGALMKILQEDVVGSMSLAERVGLR
;
A
#
# COMPACT_ATOMS: atom_id res chain seq x y z
N MET A 1 19.83 6.49 2.86
CA MET A 1 18.43 6.40 3.28
C MET A 1 17.46 6.49 2.09
N GLU A 2 17.66 7.40 1.16
CA GLU A 2 16.86 7.54 -0.07
C GLU A 2 17.01 6.33 -1.01
N GLU A 3 18.23 5.84 -1.18
CA GLU A 3 18.52 4.63 -1.96
C GLU A 3 17.81 3.38 -1.41
N VAL A 4 17.70 3.26 -0.08
CA VAL A 4 16.97 2.15 0.56
C VAL A 4 15.47 2.21 0.26
N LYS A 5 14.86 3.38 0.27
CA LYS A 5 13.43 3.55 -0.05
C LYS A 5 13.14 3.24 -1.51
N ALA A 6 14.00 3.72 -2.42
CA ALA A 6 13.89 3.42 -3.84
C ALA A 6 14.00 1.92 -4.11
N GLU A 7 14.89 1.23 -3.41
CA GLU A 7 15.03 -0.23 -3.50
C GLU A 7 13.80 -0.98 -2.96
N VAL A 8 13.22 -0.53 -1.83
CA VAL A 8 11.96 -1.08 -1.28
C VAL A 8 10.84 -0.97 -2.30
N ALA A 9 10.69 0.21 -2.91
CA ALA A 9 9.66 0.47 -3.91
C ALA A 9 9.83 -0.43 -5.16
N ARG A 10 11.06 -0.52 -5.69
CA ARG A 10 11.38 -1.35 -6.86
C ARG A 10 11.08 -2.83 -6.57
N ARG A 11 11.56 -3.37 -5.46
CA ARG A 11 11.34 -4.76 -5.08
C ARG A 11 9.87 -5.09 -4.95
N TRP A 12 9.12 -4.22 -4.30
CA TRP A 12 7.68 -4.44 -4.15
C TRP A 12 6.95 -4.34 -5.49
N GLN A 13 7.28 -3.38 -6.35
CA GLN A 13 6.69 -3.26 -7.67
C GLN A 13 6.93 -4.51 -8.52
N GLU A 14 8.14 -5.05 -8.51
CA GLU A 14 8.48 -6.30 -9.19
C GLU A 14 7.65 -7.46 -8.65
N ALA A 15 7.53 -7.60 -7.33
CA ALA A 15 6.73 -8.64 -6.69
C ALA A 15 5.24 -8.53 -7.05
N PHE A 16 4.69 -7.31 -7.06
CA PHE A 16 3.31 -7.04 -7.44
C PHE A 16 3.05 -7.39 -8.92
N LEU A 17 3.94 -6.97 -9.83
CA LEU A 17 3.84 -7.32 -11.24
C LEU A 17 3.98 -8.84 -11.48
N GLN A 18 4.80 -9.53 -10.69
CA GLN A 18 4.88 -10.99 -10.73
C GLN A 18 3.59 -11.64 -10.25
N ALA A 19 2.97 -11.14 -9.17
CA ALA A 19 1.70 -11.64 -8.66
C ALA A 19 0.55 -11.43 -9.67
N LEU A 20 0.60 -10.38 -10.49
CA LEU A 20 -0.40 -10.10 -11.54
C LEU A 20 -0.29 -10.99 -12.77
N ARG A 21 0.88 -11.59 -13.07
CA ARG A 21 1.10 -12.36 -14.31
C ARG A 21 0.19 -13.57 -14.48
N PRO A 22 -0.04 -14.40 -13.45
CA PRO A 22 -0.96 -15.52 -13.58
C PRO A 22 -2.37 -15.04 -13.89
N LEU A 23 -3.01 -15.69 -14.88
CA LEU A 23 -4.34 -15.27 -15.34
C LEU A 23 -5.40 -15.43 -14.22
N GLU A 24 -5.26 -16.45 -13.39
CA GLU A 24 -6.10 -16.69 -12.21
C GLU A 24 -6.09 -15.54 -11.22
N ASN A 25 -4.97 -14.79 -11.13
CA ASN A 25 -4.83 -13.65 -10.25
C ASN A 25 -5.34 -12.35 -10.89
N SER A 26 -5.05 -12.14 -12.17
CA SER A 26 -5.38 -10.87 -12.85
C SER A 26 -6.81 -10.83 -13.39
N ARG A 27 -7.42 -11.99 -13.72
CA ARG A 27 -8.76 -12.05 -14.30
C ARG A 27 -9.85 -11.52 -13.37
N PRO A 28 -9.93 -11.90 -12.08
CA PRO A 28 -10.96 -11.37 -11.16
C PRO A 28 -10.90 -9.85 -11.06
N LEU A 29 -9.69 -9.27 -11.00
CA LEU A 29 -9.49 -7.82 -10.92
C LEU A 29 -10.00 -7.11 -12.19
N LYS A 30 -9.71 -7.67 -13.37
CA LYS A 30 -10.15 -7.12 -14.66
C LYS A 30 -11.66 -7.22 -14.83
N GLU A 31 -12.25 -8.37 -14.48
CA GLU A 31 -13.69 -8.59 -14.55
C GLU A 31 -14.45 -7.66 -13.61
N ALA A 32 -13.98 -7.49 -12.37
CA ALA A 32 -14.55 -6.56 -11.42
C ALA A 32 -14.47 -5.10 -11.90
N ALA A 33 -13.33 -4.69 -12.46
CA ALA A 33 -13.15 -3.36 -13.04
C ALA A 33 -14.09 -3.13 -14.25
N ALA A 34 -14.20 -4.12 -15.13
CA ALA A 34 -15.07 -4.05 -16.34
C ALA A 34 -16.55 -4.00 -15.98
N SER A 35 -16.98 -4.74 -14.95
CA SER A 35 -18.38 -4.76 -14.47
C SER A 35 -18.73 -3.58 -13.56
N GLY A 36 -17.75 -2.78 -13.12
CA GLY A 36 -17.95 -1.73 -12.14
C GLY A 36 -18.26 -2.24 -10.74
N ASN A 37 -17.95 -3.50 -10.44
CA ASN A 37 -18.15 -4.09 -9.11
C ASN A 37 -17.00 -3.69 -8.17
N LEU A 38 -17.16 -2.54 -7.51
CA LEU A 38 -16.13 -1.94 -6.66
C LEU A 38 -15.74 -2.82 -5.47
N GLY A 39 -16.69 -3.57 -4.90
CA GLY A 39 -16.43 -4.49 -3.79
C GLY A 39 -15.54 -5.66 -4.21
N GLU A 40 -15.84 -6.28 -5.34
CA GLU A 40 -15.01 -7.37 -5.89
C GLU A 40 -13.64 -6.86 -6.34
N TRP A 41 -13.58 -5.66 -6.93
CA TRP A 41 -12.31 -5.03 -7.30
C TRP A 41 -11.41 -4.85 -6.09
N THR A 42 -11.93 -4.27 -5.00
CA THR A 42 -11.18 -4.07 -3.76
C THR A 42 -10.71 -5.40 -3.17
N CYS A 43 -11.60 -6.40 -3.13
CA CYS A 43 -11.27 -7.73 -2.61
C CYS A 43 -10.16 -8.40 -3.43
N ALA A 44 -10.28 -8.42 -4.76
CA ALA A 44 -9.29 -9.01 -5.65
C ALA A 44 -7.93 -8.29 -5.56
N LEU A 45 -7.95 -6.95 -5.52
CA LEU A 45 -6.73 -6.15 -5.38
C LEU A 45 -6.06 -6.36 -4.02
N THR A 46 -6.84 -6.40 -2.93
CA THR A 46 -6.31 -6.71 -1.58
C THR A 46 -5.57 -8.05 -1.59
N GLY A 47 -6.17 -9.09 -2.18
CA GLY A 47 -5.54 -10.40 -2.28
C GLY A 47 -4.21 -10.37 -3.06
N LEU A 48 -4.15 -9.66 -4.18
CA LEU A 48 -2.94 -9.49 -4.98
C LEU A 48 -1.84 -8.72 -4.23
N VAL A 49 -2.21 -7.65 -3.54
CA VAL A 49 -1.26 -6.86 -2.74
C VAL A 49 -0.71 -7.70 -1.59
N VAL A 50 -1.57 -8.44 -0.88
CA VAL A 50 -1.13 -9.35 0.19
C VAL A 50 -0.17 -10.41 -0.35
N LEU A 51 -0.51 -11.05 -1.47
CA LEU A 51 0.35 -12.05 -2.11
C LEU A 51 1.73 -11.47 -2.48
N SER A 52 1.77 -10.25 -3.02
CA SER A 52 3.03 -9.57 -3.35
C SER A 52 3.88 -9.25 -2.12
N ILE A 53 3.25 -8.85 -1.01
CA ILE A 53 3.90 -8.57 0.27
C ILE A 53 4.49 -9.83 0.86
N GLU A 54 3.71 -10.92 0.90
CA GLU A 54 4.14 -12.21 1.45
C GLU A 54 5.27 -12.84 0.63
N SER A 55 5.29 -12.65 -0.69
CA SER A 55 6.38 -13.10 -1.55
C SER A 55 7.73 -12.46 -1.24
N LEU A 56 7.73 -11.27 -0.62
CA LEU A 56 8.92 -10.59 -0.11
C LEU A 56 9.34 -11.04 1.29
N GLY A 57 8.61 -11.99 1.89
CA GLY A 57 8.79 -12.41 3.27
C GLY A 57 8.26 -11.38 4.29
N TRP A 58 7.48 -10.41 3.85
CA TRP A 58 6.83 -9.43 4.73
C TRP A 58 5.48 -9.97 5.23
N GLN A 59 4.93 -9.34 6.26
CA GLN A 59 3.61 -9.66 6.78
C GLN A 59 2.62 -8.54 6.43
N ALA A 60 1.49 -8.90 5.85
CA ALA A 60 0.41 -7.97 5.54
C ALA A 60 -0.59 -7.88 6.70
N ALA A 61 -1.09 -6.68 6.95
CA ALA A 61 -2.23 -6.40 7.81
C ALA A 61 -3.29 -5.70 6.98
N ALA A 62 -4.37 -6.40 6.64
CA ALA A 62 -5.48 -5.91 5.83
C ALA A 62 -6.79 -6.56 6.28
N LEU A 63 -7.91 -6.06 5.79
CA LEU A 63 -9.21 -6.67 6.03
C LEU A 63 -9.21 -8.15 5.58
N GLY A 64 -9.56 -9.05 6.50
CA GLY A 64 -9.52 -10.51 6.24
C GLY A 64 -8.13 -11.15 6.35
N HIS A 65 -7.05 -10.35 6.55
CA HIS A 65 -5.68 -10.83 6.64
C HIS A 65 -5.04 -10.41 7.99
N PRO A 66 -5.23 -11.22 9.05
CA PRO A 66 -4.67 -10.92 10.37
C PRO A 66 -3.15 -10.96 10.35
N CYS A 67 -2.52 -9.95 10.91
CA CYS A 67 -1.06 -9.82 10.96
C CYS A 67 -0.50 -10.27 12.31
N ARG A 68 0.43 -11.22 12.29
CA ARG A 68 1.10 -11.72 13.52
C ARG A 68 2.16 -10.76 14.06
N ALA A 69 2.63 -9.81 13.25
CA ALA A 69 3.58 -8.79 13.70
C ALA A 69 2.95 -7.82 14.71
N LEU A 70 1.61 -7.70 14.71
CA LEU A 70 0.90 -6.76 15.57
C LEU A 70 0.33 -7.46 16.81
N PRO A 71 0.40 -6.80 18.00
CA PRO A 71 -0.06 -7.39 19.25
C PRO A 71 -1.58 -7.47 19.39
N VAL A 72 -2.31 -6.82 18.48
CA VAL A 72 -3.79 -6.82 18.42
C VAL A 72 -4.24 -7.04 16.99
N SER A 73 -5.36 -7.75 16.83
CA SER A 73 -6.02 -7.91 15.53
C SER A 73 -7.10 -6.85 15.39
N ARG A 74 -7.13 -6.15 14.25
CA ARG A 74 -8.12 -5.15 13.89
C ARG A 74 -8.51 -5.35 12.43
N LYS A 75 -9.68 -4.80 12.04
CA LYS A 75 -10.09 -4.76 10.62
C LYS A 75 -9.20 -3.81 9.82
N GLU A 76 -8.86 -2.68 10.44
CA GLU A 76 -8.00 -1.65 9.85
C GLU A 76 -7.03 -1.15 10.91
N TYR A 77 -5.84 -0.74 10.47
CA TYR A 77 -4.81 -0.14 11.30
C TYR A 77 -4.51 1.26 10.77
N LEU A 78 -4.58 2.27 11.65
CA LEU A 78 -4.40 3.69 11.29
C LEU A 78 -5.42 4.17 10.23
N SER A 79 -6.59 3.53 10.15
CA SER A 79 -7.59 3.78 9.10
C SER A 79 -7.04 3.64 7.68
N LEU A 80 -6.06 2.74 7.49
CA LEU A 80 -5.48 2.37 6.21
C LEU A 80 -5.96 0.98 5.80
N ASP A 81 -6.18 0.79 4.50
CA ASP A 81 -6.65 -0.49 3.96
C ASP A 81 -5.63 -1.60 4.16
N LEU A 82 -4.32 -1.25 4.06
CA LEU A 82 -3.26 -2.22 4.20
C LEU A 82 -1.97 -1.62 4.75
N LEU A 83 -1.34 -2.35 5.67
CA LEU A 83 0.02 -2.12 6.14
C LEU A 83 0.88 -3.35 5.89
N ALA A 84 2.16 -3.14 5.56
CA ALA A 84 3.13 -4.23 5.48
C ALA A 84 4.24 -4.05 6.51
N PHE A 85 4.71 -5.17 7.06
CA PHE A 85 5.77 -5.21 8.07
C PHE A 85 6.89 -6.14 7.60
N ALA A 86 8.11 -5.63 7.55
CA ALA A 86 9.28 -6.45 7.30
C ALA A 86 9.48 -7.46 8.44
N PRO A 87 10.10 -8.62 8.17
CA PRO A 87 10.49 -9.55 9.22
C PRO A 87 11.32 -8.82 10.28
N ALA A 88 11.05 -9.09 11.55
CA ALA A 88 11.91 -8.59 12.62
C ALA A 88 13.34 -9.08 12.37
N ALA A 89 14.30 -8.15 12.33
CA ALA A 89 15.70 -8.54 12.31
C ALA A 89 15.96 -9.51 13.48
N PRO A 90 16.72 -10.60 13.28
CA PRO A 90 17.04 -11.52 14.36
C PRO A 90 17.71 -10.71 15.46
N SER A 91 16.99 -10.48 16.55
CA SER A 91 17.52 -9.78 17.72
C SER A 91 18.54 -10.70 18.40
N GLY A 92 19.81 -10.51 18.02
CA GLY A 92 20.90 -11.17 18.68
C GLY A 92 21.17 -10.56 20.04
N ILE A 93 20.34 -10.78 21.01
CA ILE A 93 20.63 -10.71 22.46
C ILE A 93 19.26 -10.72 23.15
N GLY A 94 19.00 -11.72 23.93
CA GLY A 94 17.98 -12.00 24.91
C GLY A 94 17.03 -10.91 25.40
N LEU A 95 16.31 -10.28 24.50
CA LEU A 95 15.23 -9.37 24.87
C LEU A 95 14.00 -10.21 25.23
N ASP A 96 13.51 -9.96 26.42
CA ASP A 96 12.35 -10.57 27.05
C ASP A 96 11.20 -10.78 26.03
N ARG A 97 10.82 -12.05 25.77
CA ARG A 97 9.78 -12.45 24.81
C ARG A 97 8.39 -11.92 25.19
N ASN A 98 8.25 -11.31 26.37
CA ASN A 98 6.97 -10.82 26.89
C ASN A 98 6.69 -9.35 26.59
N VAL A 99 7.61 -8.60 25.99
CA VAL A 99 7.36 -7.20 25.64
C VAL A 99 6.62 -7.15 24.30
N ARG A 100 5.37 -6.73 24.33
CA ARG A 100 4.58 -6.44 23.12
C ARG A 100 5.29 -5.33 22.34
N LYS A 101 5.71 -5.64 21.13
CA LYS A 101 6.38 -4.68 20.25
C LYS A 101 5.37 -4.16 19.23
N TRP A 102 5.41 -2.85 19.00
CA TRP A 102 4.67 -2.19 17.94
C TRP A 102 5.66 -1.84 16.83
N PRO A 103 5.76 -2.65 15.76
CA PRO A 103 6.68 -2.36 14.67
C PRO A 103 6.20 -1.18 13.85
N SER A 104 7.13 -0.44 13.26
CA SER A 104 6.79 0.51 12.21
C SER A 104 6.53 -0.23 10.90
N PRO A 105 5.50 0.15 10.13
CA PRO A 105 5.25 -0.46 8.84
C PRO A 105 6.37 -0.10 7.84
N VAL A 106 6.73 -1.05 6.98
CA VAL A 106 7.59 -0.81 5.82
C VAL A 106 6.78 -0.21 4.67
N ALA A 107 5.49 -0.56 4.57
CA ALA A 107 4.60 0.01 3.57
C ALA A 107 3.24 0.39 4.16
N ALA A 108 2.65 1.46 3.62
CA ALA A 108 1.30 1.94 3.88
C ALA A 108 0.56 2.08 2.55
N MET A 109 -0.63 1.49 2.43
CA MET A 109 -1.33 1.41 1.15
C MET A 109 -2.83 1.67 1.30
N GLU A 110 -3.40 2.32 0.29
CA GLU A 110 -4.82 2.59 0.12
C GLU A 110 -5.31 2.03 -1.21
N LEU A 111 -6.52 1.49 -1.20
CA LEU A 111 -7.20 0.93 -2.36
C LEU A 111 -8.45 1.76 -2.65
N GLU A 112 -8.23 2.96 -3.21
CA GLU A 112 -9.28 3.94 -3.42
C GLU A 112 -10.09 3.62 -4.68
N ASN A 113 -11.29 3.13 -4.48
CA ASN A 113 -12.22 2.76 -5.55
C ASN A 113 -13.19 3.88 -5.94
N SER A 114 -13.10 5.05 -5.33
CA SER A 114 -13.90 6.22 -5.68
C SER A 114 -13.42 6.85 -6.99
N ARG A 115 -14.36 7.40 -7.74
CA ARG A 115 -14.07 8.25 -8.92
C ARG A 115 -13.79 9.70 -8.55
N SER A 116 -14.03 10.10 -7.31
CA SER A 116 -13.74 11.46 -6.83
C SER A 116 -12.24 11.68 -6.72
N ASP A 117 -11.76 12.75 -7.33
CA ASP A 117 -10.37 13.17 -7.23
C ASP A 117 -10.01 13.55 -5.78
N ASP A 118 -10.94 14.17 -5.06
CA ASP A 118 -10.78 14.52 -3.64
C ASP A 118 -10.59 13.27 -2.76
N ALA A 119 -11.31 12.18 -3.04
CA ALA A 119 -11.15 10.93 -2.29
C ALA A 119 -9.76 10.33 -2.51
N VAL A 120 -9.27 10.33 -3.76
CA VAL A 120 -7.91 9.86 -4.07
C VAL A 120 -6.85 10.77 -3.46
N ALA A 121 -7.06 12.08 -3.52
CA ALA A 121 -6.16 13.06 -2.88
C ALA A 121 -6.09 12.86 -1.37
N TYR A 122 -7.23 12.63 -0.70
CA TYR A 122 -7.29 12.32 0.73
C TYR A 122 -6.56 11.01 1.07
N SER A 123 -6.76 9.95 0.27
CA SER A 123 -6.07 8.66 0.45
C SER A 123 -4.55 8.81 0.27
N LEU A 124 -4.10 9.62 -0.70
CA LEU A 124 -2.68 9.93 -0.85
C LEU A 124 -2.16 10.72 0.37
N TRP A 125 -2.84 11.79 0.75
CA TRP A 125 -2.44 12.60 1.91
C TRP A 125 -2.36 11.76 3.18
N LYS A 126 -3.33 10.88 3.42
CA LYS A 126 -3.37 9.97 4.57
C LYS A 126 -2.17 9.02 4.59
N THR A 127 -1.81 8.43 3.44
CA THR A 127 -0.61 7.58 3.36
C THR A 127 0.68 8.37 3.58
N LEU A 128 0.76 9.62 3.09
CA LEU A 128 1.91 10.50 3.28
C LEU A 128 2.11 10.90 4.74
N CYS A 129 1.04 11.04 5.52
CA CYS A 129 1.09 11.27 6.96
C CYS A 129 1.57 10.04 7.77
N THR A 130 1.63 8.86 7.14
CA THR A 130 2.06 7.64 7.79
C THR A 130 3.57 7.44 7.64
N ARG A 131 4.24 7.09 8.75
CA ARG A 131 5.66 6.75 8.71
C ARG A 131 5.84 5.35 8.12
N ALA A 132 6.23 5.29 6.84
CA ALA A 132 6.55 4.08 6.10
C ALA A 132 7.62 4.38 5.06
N ASP A 133 8.35 3.36 4.58
CA ASP A 133 9.34 3.54 3.52
C ASP A 133 8.68 3.56 2.13
N LEU A 134 7.60 2.79 1.97
CA LEU A 134 6.79 2.73 0.75
C LEU A 134 5.37 3.22 1.03
N ARG A 135 4.84 4.05 0.15
CA ARG A 135 3.46 4.53 0.18
C ARG A 135 2.82 4.33 -1.18
N VAL A 136 1.65 3.70 -1.20
CA VAL A 136 0.96 3.37 -2.45
C VAL A 136 -0.50 3.72 -2.33
N VAL A 137 -1.04 4.36 -3.35
CA VAL A 137 -2.49 4.50 -3.52
C VAL A 137 -2.87 3.86 -4.84
N PHE A 138 -3.72 2.86 -4.77
CA PHE A 138 -4.35 2.29 -5.95
C PHE A 138 -5.62 3.03 -6.25
N CYS A 139 -5.75 3.51 -7.45
CA CYS A 139 -6.98 4.06 -7.99
C CYS A 139 -7.08 3.70 -9.46
N TYR A 140 -8.26 3.86 -10.06
CA TYR A 140 -8.41 3.66 -11.49
C TYR A 140 -9.19 4.81 -12.13
N ARG A 141 -8.92 5.04 -13.40
CA ARG A 141 -9.65 5.95 -14.28
C ARG A 141 -9.99 5.24 -15.57
N GLN A 142 -11.04 5.68 -16.25
CA GLN A 142 -11.50 5.02 -17.47
C GLN A 142 -10.59 5.32 -18.66
N THR A 143 -9.94 6.48 -18.66
CA THR A 143 -9.08 6.93 -19.75
C THR A 143 -7.74 7.45 -19.23
N ASP A 144 -6.71 7.41 -20.08
CA ASP A 144 -5.40 7.98 -19.79
C ASP A 144 -5.47 9.50 -19.56
N VAL A 145 -6.41 10.18 -20.21
CA VAL A 145 -6.64 11.64 -20.03
C VAL A 145 -7.10 11.94 -18.61
N GLU A 146 -8.09 11.18 -18.10
CA GLU A 146 -8.55 11.31 -16.71
C GLU A 146 -7.44 10.95 -15.71
N GLY A 147 -6.67 9.93 -16.02
CA GLY A 147 -5.50 9.52 -15.20
C GLY A 147 -4.46 10.65 -15.14
N GLY A 148 -4.14 11.25 -16.29
CA GLY A 148 -3.20 12.38 -16.36
C GLY A 148 -3.70 13.62 -15.60
N ALA A 149 -5.00 13.93 -15.68
CA ALA A 149 -5.60 15.04 -14.94
C ALA A 149 -5.52 14.81 -13.43
N LEU A 150 -5.87 13.60 -12.97
CA LEU A 150 -5.74 13.23 -11.57
C LEU A 150 -4.29 13.36 -11.08
N MET A 151 -3.31 12.83 -11.83
CA MET A 151 -1.89 12.92 -11.45
C MET A 151 -1.44 14.36 -11.26
N LYS A 152 -1.91 15.29 -12.11
CA LYS A 152 -1.62 16.71 -11.96
C LYS A 152 -2.20 17.29 -10.67
N ILE A 153 -3.46 16.98 -10.35
CA ILE A 153 -4.12 17.40 -9.10
C ILE A 153 -3.33 16.87 -7.89
N LEU A 154 -3.01 15.58 -7.87
CA LEU A 154 -2.27 14.97 -6.77
C LEU A 154 -0.88 15.61 -6.58
N GLN A 155 -0.22 15.95 -7.69
CA GLN A 155 1.09 16.58 -7.65
C GLN A 155 1.02 18.04 -7.17
N GLU A 156 0.03 18.81 -7.62
CA GLU A 156 -0.11 20.21 -7.26
C GLU A 156 -0.69 20.38 -5.85
N ASP A 157 -1.79 19.72 -5.54
CA ASP A 157 -2.57 19.98 -4.33
C ASP A 157 -2.09 19.17 -3.12
N VAL A 158 -1.60 17.95 -3.33
CA VAL A 158 -1.14 17.10 -2.23
C VAL A 158 0.37 17.18 -2.05
N VAL A 159 1.15 16.75 -3.07
CA VAL A 159 2.61 16.75 -2.98
C VAL A 159 3.17 18.17 -2.96
N GLY A 160 2.57 19.08 -3.74
CA GLY A 160 2.94 20.50 -3.81
C GLY A 160 2.79 21.24 -2.48
N SER A 161 1.84 20.85 -1.65
CA SER A 161 1.62 21.44 -0.32
C SER A 161 2.64 21.00 0.74
N MET A 162 3.40 19.93 0.48
CA MET A 162 4.42 19.44 1.39
C MET A 162 5.68 20.32 1.36
N SER A 163 6.38 20.41 2.49
CA SER A 163 7.69 21.06 2.54
C SER A 163 8.71 20.34 1.65
N LEU A 164 9.75 21.04 1.23
CA LEU A 164 10.81 20.46 0.39
C LEU A 164 11.44 19.23 1.07
N ALA A 165 11.64 19.28 2.40
CA ALA A 165 12.22 18.18 3.16
C ALA A 165 11.34 16.92 3.17
N GLU A 166 10.00 17.08 3.16
CA GLU A 166 9.05 15.98 3.11
C GLU A 166 8.94 15.37 1.70
N ARG A 167 9.14 16.19 0.65
CA ARG A 167 9.14 15.73 -0.75
C ARG A 167 10.38 14.92 -1.12
N VAL A 168 11.48 15.10 -0.41
CA VAL A 168 12.71 14.33 -0.62
C VAL A 168 12.40 12.85 -0.30
N GLY A 169 12.44 11.99 -1.31
CA GLY A 169 12.11 10.57 -1.20
C GLY A 169 10.67 10.20 -1.63
N LEU A 170 9.89 11.15 -2.16
CA LEU A 170 8.68 10.89 -2.93
C LEU A 170 9.04 10.89 -4.43
N ARG A 171 9.30 9.72 -5.00
CA ARG A 171 9.49 9.51 -6.44
C ARG A 171 8.74 8.29 -6.89
#